data_09a65940411d5ac7b72385ac3deb6489
#
_entry.id   09a65940411d5ac7b72385ac3deb6489
#
_cell.length_a   1.000
_cell.length_b   1.000
_cell.length_c   1.000
_cell.angle_alpha   90.00
_cell.angle_beta   90.00
_cell.angle_gamma   90.00
#
_symmetry.space_group_name_H-M   'P 1'
#
loop_
_entity.id
_entity.type
_entity.pdbx_description
1 polymer ?
#
loop_
_entity_poly.entity_id
_entity_poly.type
_entity_poly.pdbx_seq_one_letter_code
_entity_poly.pdbx_strand_id
1 'polypeptide(L)'
;SDIKVPVVTVDSICQNHNLTPPFLIKLDTHGFEVPIFEGATETLKNTNFIVVETYNFDIADKSLRFYQICQYLEEKGFRCVDICEPLFRKRDDALWQFDLFFIRDNHPTFSCDSWS
;
A
#
# COMPACT_ATOMS: atom_id res chain seq x y z
N SER A 1 13.67 6.60 -27.58
CA SER A 1 12.49 7.29 -28.12
C SER A 1 11.73 7.97 -27.00
N ASP A 2 11.43 9.21 -27.19
CA ASP A 2 10.80 10.05 -26.17
C ASP A 2 9.27 10.01 -26.30
N ILE A 3 8.67 8.91 -25.87
CA ILE A 3 7.22 8.87 -25.75
C ILE A 3 6.86 9.52 -24.42
N LYS A 4 6.18 10.65 -24.50
CA LYS A 4 5.67 11.33 -23.31
C LYS A 4 4.26 10.85 -23.03
N VAL A 5 4.04 10.35 -21.82
CA VAL A 5 2.72 9.92 -21.35
C VAL A 5 2.27 10.91 -20.27
N PRO A 6 1.02 11.36 -20.28
CA PRO A 6 0.52 12.20 -19.19
C PRO A 6 0.53 11.42 -17.87
N VAL A 7 0.97 12.10 -16.80
CA VAL A 7 0.97 11.53 -15.44
C VAL A 7 -0.19 12.17 -14.67
N VAL A 8 -0.99 11.32 -14.01
CA VAL A 8 -2.12 11.77 -13.20
C VAL A 8 -1.98 11.23 -11.79
N THR A 9 -2.55 11.92 -10.81
CA THR A 9 -2.60 11.45 -9.44
C THR A 9 -3.89 10.69 -9.18
N VAL A 10 -3.89 9.84 -8.16
CA VAL A 10 -5.11 9.15 -7.72
C VAL A 10 -6.17 10.16 -7.33
N ASP A 11 -5.79 11.23 -6.62
CA ASP A 11 -6.73 12.28 -6.22
C ASP A 11 -7.40 12.93 -7.43
N SER A 12 -6.63 13.22 -8.48
CA SER A 12 -7.19 13.83 -9.68
C SER A 12 -8.16 12.88 -10.41
N ILE A 13 -7.84 11.57 -10.44
CA ILE A 13 -8.72 10.56 -11.04
C ILE A 13 -10.05 10.49 -10.27
N CYS A 14 -9.99 10.40 -8.95
CA CYS A 14 -11.19 10.34 -8.12
C CYS A 14 -12.04 11.59 -8.29
N GLN A 15 -11.42 12.75 -8.34
CA GLN A 15 -12.11 14.02 -8.52
C GLN A 15 -12.74 14.13 -9.92
N ASN A 16 -11.97 13.83 -10.97
CA ASN A 16 -12.42 13.98 -12.36
C ASN A 16 -13.54 13.00 -12.72
N HIS A 17 -13.57 11.83 -12.10
CA HIS A 17 -14.58 10.81 -12.35
C HIS A 17 -15.69 10.79 -11.29
N ASN A 18 -15.69 11.72 -10.36
CA ASN A 18 -16.69 11.84 -9.30
C ASN A 18 -16.87 10.54 -8.52
N LEU A 19 -15.75 9.87 -8.21
CA LEU A 19 -15.80 8.62 -7.45
C LEU A 19 -16.20 8.91 -6.00
N THR A 20 -17.08 8.08 -5.47
CA THR A 20 -17.62 8.28 -4.12
C THR A 20 -16.97 7.34 -3.10
N PRO A 21 -16.59 7.87 -1.91
CA PRO A 21 -16.06 7.01 -0.85
C PRO A 21 -17.14 6.10 -0.25
N PRO A 22 -16.77 5.06 0.50
CA PRO A 22 -15.39 4.75 0.89
C PRO A 22 -14.60 4.07 -0.23
N PHE A 23 -13.25 4.17 -0.16
CA PHE A 23 -12.36 3.61 -1.16
C PHE A 23 -11.61 2.38 -0.66
N LEU A 24 -11.29 1.50 -1.59
CA LEU A 24 -10.30 0.44 -1.45
C LEU A 24 -9.21 0.70 -2.47
N ILE A 25 -7.96 0.64 -2.04
CA ILE A 25 -6.80 0.81 -2.93
C ILE A 25 -6.01 -0.49 -2.95
N LYS A 26 -5.72 -0.98 -4.15
CA LYS A 26 -4.85 -2.13 -4.34
C LYS A 26 -3.67 -1.71 -5.21
N LEU A 27 -2.45 -1.96 -4.74
CA LEU A 27 -1.22 -1.66 -5.47
C LEU A 27 -0.39 -2.92 -5.68
N ASP A 28 0.01 -3.14 -6.93
CA ASP A 28 0.98 -4.17 -7.31
C ASP A 28 2.03 -3.55 -8.25
N THR A 29 2.54 -2.39 -7.89
CA THR A 29 3.32 -1.50 -8.76
C THR A 29 4.84 -1.73 -8.73
N HIS A 30 5.29 -2.76 -8.02
CA HIS A 30 6.70 -3.17 -8.01
C HIS A 30 7.67 -2.04 -7.62
N GLY A 31 7.38 -1.38 -6.50
CA GLY A 31 8.28 -0.38 -5.91
C GLY A 31 7.92 1.06 -6.18
N PHE A 32 6.76 1.33 -6.78
CA PHE A 32 6.31 2.70 -7.06
C PHE A 32 5.21 3.18 -6.11
N GLU A 33 5.06 2.56 -4.94
CA GLU A 33 3.94 2.80 -4.03
C GLU A 33 3.95 4.20 -3.43
N VAL A 34 5.11 4.69 -2.98
CA VAL A 34 5.19 5.99 -2.30
C VAL A 34 4.73 7.14 -3.20
N PRO A 35 5.20 7.26 -4.45
CA PRO A 35 4.70 8.32 -5.34
C PRO A 35 3.19 8.24 -5.55
N ILE A 36 2.62 7.03 -5.64
CA ILE A 36 1.18 6.85 -5.80
C ILE A 36 0.45 7.33 -4.56
N PHE A 37 0.89 6.94 -3.36
CA PHE A 37 0.29 7.39 -2.10
C PHE A 37 0.41 8.89 -1.91
N GLU A 38 1.55 9.50 -2.31
CA GLU A 38 1.72 10.95 -2.23
C GLU A 38 0.72 11.69 -3.14
N GLY A 39 0.32 11.08 -4.25
CA GLY A 39 -0.73 11.62 -5.13
C GLY A 39 -2.14 11.22 -4.72
N ALA A 40 -2.31 10.59 -3.56
CA ALA A 40 -3.59 10.08 -3.08
C ALA A 40 -3.97 10.68 -1.71
N THR A 41 -3.42 11.82 -1.34
CA THR A 41 -3.58 12.40 0.00
C THR A 41 -5.06 12.55 0.39
N GLU A 42 -5.87 13.10 -0.49
CA GLU A 42 -7.30 13.28 -0.22
C GLU A 42 -8.06 11.95 -0.29
N THR A 43 -7.72 11.11 -1.27
CA THR A 43 -8.33 9.79 -1.41
C THR A 43 -8.08 8.93 -0.18
N LEU A 44 -6.86 8.96 0.37
CA LEU A 44 -6.49 8.18 1.57
C LEU A 44 -7.35 8.54 2.78
N LYS A 45 -7.77 9.79 2.91
CA LYS A 45 -8.65 10.21 4.02
C LYS A 45 -9.99 9.48 4.02
N ASN A 46 -10.41 8.98 2.85
CA ASN A 46 -11.68 8.29 2.66
C ASN A 46 -11.48 6.82 2.27
N THR A 47 -10.29 6.29 2.49
CA THR A 47 -9.93 4.91 2.18
C THR A 47 -10.02 4.08 3.45
N ASN A 48 -10.72 2.94 3.37
CA ASN A 48 -10.89 2.02 4.49
C ASN A 48 -9.99 0.80 4.41
N PHE A 49 -9.49 0.46 3.22
CA PHE A 49 -8.78 -0.78 2.99
C PHE A 49 -7.70 -0.58 1.94
N ILE A 50 -6.48 -1.03 2.24
CA ILE A 50 -5.35 -0.98 1.31
C ILE A 50 -4.73 -2.37 1.20
N VAL A 51 -4.49 -2.83 -0.04
CA VAL A 51 -3.74 -4.04 -0.33
C VAL A 51 -2.49 -3.64 -1.10
N VAL A 52 -1.33 -4.04 -0.61
CA VAL A 52 -0.04 -3.70 -1.25
C VAL A 52 0.77 -4.97 -1.42
N GLU A 53 1.22 -5.24 -2.66
CA GLU A 53 2.25 -6.23 -2.91
C GLU A 53 3.57 -5.66 -2.42
N THR A 54 4.22 -6.33 -1.48
CA THR A 54 5.41 -5.83 -0.81
C THR A 54 6.58 -6.78 -0.95
N TYR A 55 7.77 -6.27 -0.68
CA TYR A 55 9.02 -7.00 -0.90
C TYR A 55 9.92 -6.91 0.32
N ASN A 56 10.78 -7.90 0.46
CA ASN A 56 11.81 -7.93 1.50
C ASN A 56 13.19 -7.47 0.97
N PHE A 57 13.22 -6.95 -0.25
CA PHE A 57 14.44 -6.53 -0.94
C PHE A 57 14.21 -5.19 -1.64
N ASP A 58 15.29 -4.52 -1.97
CA ASP A 58 15.26 -3.27 -2.70
C ASP A 58 15.14 -3.57 -4.20
N ILE A 59 13.89 -3.73 -4.67
CA ILE A 59 13.61 -4.17 -6.04
C ILE A 59 13.69 -3.05 -7.08
N ALA A 60 13.69 -1.81 -6.64
CA ALA A 60 13.75 -0.64 -7.49
C ALA A 60 14.39 0.50 -6.72
N ASP A 61 14.86 1.53 -7.45
CA ASP A 61 15.39 2.73 -6.81
C ASP A 61 14.30 3.40 -5.96
N LYS A 62 14.63 3.71 -4.71
CA LYS A 62 13.74 4.34 -3.73
C LYS A 62 12.50 3.51 -3.38
N SER A 63 12.50 2.20 -3.71
CA SER A 63 11.44 1.31 -3.25
C SER A 63 11.56 1.09 -1.74
N LEU A 64 10.43 0.79 -1.09
CA LEU A 64 10.39 0.47 0.32
C LEU A 64 10.24 -1.04 0.51
N ARG A 65 10.93 -1.57 1.52
CA ARG A 65 10.71 -2.95 1.96
C ARG A 65 9.39 -3.03 2.71
N PHE A 66 8.86 -4.24 2.91
CA PHE A 66 7.53 -4.41 3.51
C PHE A 66 7.38 -3.70 4.87
N TYR A 67 8.39 -3.77 5.74
CA TYR A 67 8.30 -3.12 7.05
C TYR A 67 8.39 -1.60 6.96
N GLN A 68 9.05 -1.08 5.93
CA GLN A 68 9.07 0.36 5.66
C GLN A 68 7.73 0.85 5.12
N ILE A 69 7.04 0.03 4.31
CA ILE A 69 5.67 0.30 3.87
C ILE A 69 4.74 0.33 5.08
N CYS A 70 4.90 -0.62 6.02
CA CYS A 70 4.11 -0.62 7.26
C CYS A 70 4.30 0.69 8.04
N GLN A 71 5.53 1.14 8.19
CA GLN A 71 5.82 2.39 8.88
C GLN A 71 5.23 3.60 8.15
N TYR A 72 5.39 3.63 6.83
CA TYR A 72 4.85 4.71 5.99
C TYR A 72 3.33 4.83 6.13
N LEU A 73 2.62 3.71 6.05
CA LEU A 73 1.17 3.69 6.14
C LEU A 73 0.67 3.91 7.57
N GLU A 74 1.45 3.52 8.58
CA GLU A 74 1.12 3.85 9.98
C GLU A 74 1.05 5.36 10.18
N GLU A 75 1.98 6.10 9.60
CA GLU A 75 1.98 7.56 9.67
C GLU A 75 0.77 8.18 8.93
N LYS A 76 0.17 7.44 8.01
CA LYS A 76 -1.04 7.84 7.28
C LYS A 76 -2.33 7.37 7.97
N GLY A 77 -2.24 6.71 9.12
CA GLY A 77 -3.40 6.26 9.88
C GLY A 77 -3.89 4.87 9.53
N PHE A 78 -3.01 4.02 8.98
CA PHE A 78 -3.33 2.64 8.62
C PHE A 78 -2.46 1.66 9.38
N ARG A 79 -3.02 0.49 9.65
CA ARG A 79 -2.33 -0.58 10.37
C ARG A 79 -2.50 -1.90 9.63
N CYS A 80 -1.43 -2.68 9.57
CA CYS A 80 -1.45 -4.00 8.93
C CYS A 80 -2.34 -4.95 9.73
N VAL A 81 -3.21 -5.67 9.03
CA VAL A 81 -4.17 -6.58 9.65
C VAL A 81 -4.01 -8.01 9.14
N ASP A 82 -3.39 -8.21 7.99
CA ASP A 82 -3.23 -9.55 7.43
C ASP A 82 -2.08 -9.59 6.43
N ILE A 83 -1.57 -10.78 6.18
CA ILE A 83 -0.58 -11.08 5.15
C ILE A 83 -1.05 -12.26 4.33
N CYS A 84 -0.64 -12.32 3.05
CA CYS A 84 -1.10 -13.32 2.12
C CYS A 84 -0.04 -13.65 1.08
N GLU A 85 -0.03 -14.90 0.63
CA GLU A 85 0.75 -15.37 -0.52
C GLU A 85 2.25 -15.08 -0.42
N PRO A 86 2.94 -15.51 0.66
CA PRO A 86 4.38 -15.34 0.74
C PRO A 86 5.10 -16.16 -0.32
N LEU A 87 6.04 -15.51 -1.01
CA LEU A 87 6.92 -16.15 -1.98
C LEU A 87 8.36 -16.07 -1.49
N PHE A 88 9.08 -17.15 -1.69
CA PHE A 88 10.48 -17.29 -1.33
C PHE A 88 11.29 -17.45 -2.60
N ARG A 89 12.40 -16.72 -2.72
CA ARG A 89 13.17 -16.78 -3.96
C ARG A 89 13.95 -18.11 -4.06
N LYS A 90 14.09 -18.61 -5.27
CA LYS A 90 14.63 -19.95 -5.51
C LYS A 90 16.11 -20.09 -5.15
N ARG A 91 16.88 -19.03 -5.27
CA ARG A 91 18.34 -19.11 -5.10
C ARG A 91 18.78 -19.45 -3.67
N ASP A 92 17.98 -19.06 -2.65
CA ASP A 92 18.39 -19.20 -1.25
C ASP A 92 17.22 -19.33 -0.27
N ASP A 93 15.99 -19.49 -0.77
CA ASP A 93 14.76 -19.59 0.03
C ASP A 93 14.50 -18.35 0.92
N ALA A 94 15.08 -17.21 0.59
CA ALA A 94 14.80 -15.97 1.34
C ALA A 94 13.39 -15.49 1.04
N LEU A 95 12.72 -14.96 2.07
CA LEU A 95 11.41 -14.31 1.89
C LEU A 95 11.55 -13.19 0.87
N TRP A 96 10.79 -13.28 -0.22
CA TRP A 96 10.90 -12.36 -1.34
C TRP A 96 9.80 -11.32 -1.40
N GLN A 97 8.54 -11.78 -1.45
CA GLN A 97 7.38 -10.89 -1.56
C GLN A 97 6.15 -11.50 -0.92
N PHE A 98 5.20 -10.65 -0.57
CA PHE A 98 3.86 -11.05 -0.11
C PHE A 98 2.94 -9.83 -0.13
N ASP A 99 1.64 -10.10 -0.08
CA ASP A 99 0.63 -9.06 -0.01
C ASP A 99 0.34 -8.70 1.44
N LEU A 100 0.33 -7.40 1.73
CA LEU A 100 -0.07 -6.86 3.03
C LEU A 100 -1.44 -6.19 2.92
N PHE A 101 -2.24 -6.39 3.94
CA PHE A 101 -3.58 -5.81 4.05
C PHE A 101 -3.61 -4.82 5.20
N PHE A 102 -4.11 -3.61 4.91
CA PHE A 102 -4.16 -2.52 5.89
C PHE A 102 -5.59 -2.04 6.05
N ILE A 103 -5.96 -1.72 7.27
CA ILE A 103 -7.21 -1.05 7.60
C ILE A 103 -6.90 0.17 8.47
N ARG A 104 -7.91 1.00 8.74
CA ARG A 104 -7.72 2.16 9.61
C ARG A 104 -7.23 1.73 10.99
N ASP A 105 -6.28 2.48 11.55
CA ASP A 105 -5.71 2.19 12.88
C ASP A 105 -6.74 2.40 14.01
N ASN A 106 -7.81 3.16 13.76
CA ASN A 106 -8.90 3.36 14.70
C ASN A 106 -10.02 2.32 14.57
N HIS A 107 -9.82 1.29 13.73
CA HIS A 107 -10.82 0.22 13.61
C HIS A 107 -10.99 -0.51 14.95
N PRO A 108 -12.23 -0.88 15.31
CA PRO A 108 -12.50 -1.54 16.60
C PRO A 108 -11.68 -2.80 16.88
N THR A 109 -11.22 -3.48 15.84
CA THR A 109 -10.39 -4.69 16.01
C THR A 109 -9.09 -4.42 16.79
N PHE A 110 -8.60 -3.17 16.77
CA PHE A 110 -7.36 -2.78 17.46
C PHE A 110 -7.62 -2.19 18.85
N SER A 111 -8.88 -2.17 19.32
CA SER A 111 -9.23 -1.57 20.61
C SER A 111 -8.88 -2.46 21.79
N CYS A 112 -8.56 -3.72 21.55
CA CYS A 112 -8.21 -4.70 22.59
C CYS A 112 -7.00 -5.49 22.15
N ASP A 113 -5.98 -5.57 23.00
CA ASP A 113 -4.73 -6.29 22.73
C ASP A 113 -4.72 -7.69 23.36
N SER A 114 -5.85 -8.17 23.86
CA SER A 114 -5.97 -9.49 24.43
C SER A 114 -6.08 -10.54 23.34
N TRP A 115 -5.43 -11.70 23.57
CA TRP A 115 -5.52 -12.85 22.65
C TRP A 115 -6.94 -13.42 22.59
N SER A 116 -7.67 -13.43 23.70
CA SER A 116 -9.00 -14.04 23.79
C SER A 116 -10.12 -13.02 23.99
#